data_a5e2f1f2d59a2fb719fd0a1ee64a20af
#
_entry.id   a5e2f1f2d59a2fb719fd0a1ee64a20af
#
_cell.length_a   1.000
_cell.length_b   1.000
_cell.length_c   1.000
_cell.angle_alpha   90.00
_cell.angle_beta   90.00
_cell.angle_gamma   90.00
#
_symmetry.space_group_name_H-M   'P 1'
#
loop_
_entity.id
_entity.type
_entity.pdbx_description
1 polymer ?
#
loop_
_entity_poly.entity_id
_entity_poly.type
_entity_poly.pdbx_seq_one_letter_code
_entity_poly.pdbx_strand_id
1 'polypeptide(L)'
;MPSFFALHSHLLFGVDDGAKTKEEMFAMLDTAYADGTRALCLTPHFSPYLFGDTYQSSQEAFGVLKDYAEKTYPDMELFLGHELGYFDACTEALRQGRCRTLNGSRYLLVDFPEDVGFFEIRNAVNRLRGEGYVPVLAHAERYPCLTDKLDWVEAFCRDGGLVQVN
;
A
#
# COMPACT_ATOMS: atom_id res chain seq x y z
N MET A 1 -22.62 5.44 12.32
CA MET A 1 -21.23 5.64 12.78
C MET A 1 -20.43 6.22 11.64
N PRO A 2 -19.38 7.01 11.87
CA PRO A 2 -18.52 7.44 10.77
C PRO A 2 -17.95 6.22 10.07
N SER A 3 -17.94 6.24 8.74
CA SER A 3 -17.31 5.19 7.94
C SER A 3 -15.87 5.57 7.65
N PHE A 4 -14.92 4.70 7.95
CA PHE A 4 -13.51 4.91 7.65
C PHE A 4 -13.12 4.16 6.38
N PHE A 5 -12.19 4.77 5.63
CA PHE A 5 -11.51 4.15 4.52
C PHE A 5 -10.02 4.00 4.86
N ALA A 6 -9.52 2.78 4.92
CA ALA A 6 -8.11 2.51 5.15
C ALA A 6 -7.41 2.19 3.82
N LEU A 7 -6.38 2.99 3.48
CA LEU A 7 -5.65 2.88 2.22
C LEU A 7 -4.48 1.90 2.27
N HIS A 8 -4.04 1.50 3.46
CA HIS A 8 -2.82 0.74 3.69
C HIS A 8 -3.05 -0.34 4.73
N SER A 9 -2.84 -1.59 4.37
CA SER A 9 -3.04 -2.71 5.29
C SER A 9 -2.38 -4.01 4.83
N HIS A 10 -1.89 -4.81 5.79
CA HIS A 10 -1.23 -6.10 5.60
C HIS A 10 -2.06 -7.23 6.19
N LEU A 11 -3.35 -7.34 5.77
CA LEU A 11 -4.23 -8.37 6.28
C LEU A 11 -4.09 -9.72 5.56
N LEU A 12 -3.55 -9.75 4.33
CA LEU A 12 -3.53 -10.96 3.52
C LEU A 12 -2.60 -12.03 4.12
N PHE A 13 -3.17 -13.19 4.45
CA PHE A 13 -2.42 -14.25 5.13
C PHE A 13 -1.32 -14.86 4.25
N GLY A 14 -0.15 -15.06 4.84
CA GLY A 14 0.96 -15.80 4.23
C GLY A 14 1.57 -15.12 2.99
N VAL A 15 1.33 -13.82 2.78
CA VAL A 15 1.86 -13.06 1.65
C VAL A 15 3.14 -12.31 2.03
N ASP A 16 3.12 -11.63 3.15
CA ASP A 16 4.22 -10.80 3.66
C ASP A 16 4.38 -10.95 5.18
N ASP A 17 4.76 -9.88 5.87
CA ASP A 17 4.91 -9.85 7.32
C ASP A 17 3.60 -9.63 8.10
N GLY A 18 2.48 -9.42 7.42
CA GLY A 18 1.15 -9.32 8.00
C GLY A 18 0.60 -10.63 8.57
N ALA A 19 -0.69 -10.92 8.39
CA ALA A 19 -1.34 -12.12 8.92
C ALA A 19 -0.65 -13.41 8.46
N LYS A 20 -0.46 -14.37 9.36
CA LYS A 20 0.19 -15.65 9.07
C LYS A 20 -0.81 -16.74 8.70
N THR A 21 -2.03 -16.65 9.22
CA THR A 21 -3.09 -17.63 8.97
C THR A 21 -4.37 -16.96 8.50
N LYS A 22 -5.29 -17.77 7.94
CA LYS A 22 -6.62 -17.30 7.53
C LYS A 22 -7.42 -16.77 8.71
N GLU A 23 -7.30 -17.42 9.86
CA GLU A 23 -7.97 -17.06 11.08
C GLU A 23 -7.52 -15.69 11.59
N GLU A 24 -6.21 -15.42 11.54
CA GLU A 24 -5.66 -14.08 11.85
C GLU A 24 -6.19 -13.04 10.87
N MET A 25 -6.16 -13.31 9.57
CA MET A 25 -6.67 -12.41 8.53
C MET A 25 -8.14 -12.05 8.78
N PHE A 26 -8.98 -13.04 9.10
CA PHE A 26 -10.41 -12.82 9.37
C PHE A 26 -10.60 -12.01 10.65
N ALA A 27 -9.87 -12.34 11.73
CA ALA A 27 -9.94 -11.60 12.98
C ALA A 27 -9.50 -10.12 12.82
N MET A 28 -8.49 -9.85 11.99
CA MET A 28 -8.08 -8.49 11.68
C MET A 28 -9.18 -7.73 10.91
N LEU A 29 -9.86 -8.37 9.94
CA LEU A 29 -10.99 -7.76 9.23
C LEU A 29 -12.16 -7.49 10.18
N ASP A 30 -12.49 -8.45 11.06
CA ASP A 30 -13.55 -8.32 12.05
C ASP A 30 -13.30 -7.12 12.98
N THR A 31 -12.05 -6.97 13.42
CA THR A 31 -11.62 -5.83 14.24
C THR A 31 -11.77 -4.50 13.48
N ALA A 32 -11.27 -4.42 12.25
CA ALA A 32 -11.38 -3.22 11.42
C ALA A 32 -12.85 -2.83 11.18
N TYR A 33 -13.71 -3.82 10.92
CA TYR A 33 -15.14 -3.58 10.73
C TYR A 33 -15.81 -3.10 12.02
N ALA A 34 -15.50 -3.70 13.17
CA ALA A 34 -16.01 -3.28 14.46
C ALA A 34 -15.60 -1.84 14.83
N ASP A 35 -14.39 -1.41 14.42
CA ASP A 35 -13.87 -0.06 14.61
C ASP A 35 -14.47 0.96 13.62
N GLY A 36 -15.33 0.52 12.69
CA GLY A 36 -16.06 1.40 11.77
C GLY A 36 -15.46 1.50 10.38
N THR A 37 -14.43 0.71 10.04
CA THR A 37 -13.92 0.63 8.66
C THR A 37 -14.98 0.00 7.76
N ARG A 38 -15.22 0.62 6.60
CA ARG A 38 -16.19 0.13 5.59
C ARG A 38 -15.58 0.00 4.21
N ALA A 39 -14.39 0.54 4.02
CA ALA A 39 -13.61 0.35 2.81
C ALA A 39 -12.14 0.16 3.18
N LEU A 40 -11.51 -0.87 2.61
CA LEU A 40 -10.16 -1.27 2.96
C LEU A 40 -9.37 -1.65 1.70
N CYS A 41 -8.22 -1.01 1.51
CA CYS A 41 -7.27 -1.42 0.48
C CYS A 41 -6.19 -2.32 1.09
N LEU A 42 -6.15 -3.57 0.61
CA LEU A 42 -5.15 -4.55 0.95
C LEU A 42 -3.89 -4.24 0.12
N THR A 43 -2.79 -3.94 0.79
CA THR A 43 -1.55 -3.48 0.16
C THR A 43 -0.35 -4.30 0.62
N PRO A 44 -0.34 -5.63 0.40
CA PRO A 44 0.82 -6.42 0.76
C PRO A 44 2.07 -5.87 0.09
N HIS A 45 3.21 -6.10 0.73
CA HIS A 45 4.50 -5.69 0.21
C HIS A 45 4.78 -6.29 -1.17
N PHE A 46 5.24 -5.44 -2.08
CA PHE A 46 5.92 -5.82 -3.31
C PHE A 46 7.39 -5.40 -3.20
N SER A 47 8.19 -6.30 -2.70
CA SER A 47 9.64 -6.17 -2.58
C SER A 47 10.30 -7.50 -2.95
N PRO A 48 10.73 -7.68 -4.22
CA PRO A 48 11.29 -8.94 -4.70
C PRO A 48 12.48 -9.45 -3.89
N TYR A 49 13.19 -8.52 -3.23
CA TYR A 49 14.38 -8.86 -2.42
C TYR A 49 14.04 -9.35 -1.01
N LEU A 50 12.88 -8.96 -0.45
CA LEU A 50 12.47 -9.31 0.91
C LEU A 50 11.40 -10.40 0.95
N PHE A 51 10.40 -10.31 0.08
CA PHE A 51 9.21 -11.16 0.10
C PHE A 51 9.04 -12.00 -1.19
N GLY A 52 9.91 -11.81 -2.20
CA GLY A 52 9.78 -12.46 -3.50
C GLY A 52 8.64 -11.86 -4.34
N ASP A 53 8.11 -12.67 -5.27
CA ASP A 53 6.96 -12.27 -6.09
C ASP A 53 5.66 -12.57 -5.35
N THR A 54 5.06 -11.56 -4.78
CA THR A 54 3.81 -11.65 -4.01
C THR A 54 2.54 -11.48 -4.85
N TYR A 55 2.66 -11.33 -6.18
CA TYR A 55 1.52 -11.00 -7.04
C TYR A 55 0.42 -12.07 -7.02
N GLN A 56 0.80 -13.33 -7.20
CA GLN A 56 -0.18 -14.42 -7.27
C GLN A 56 -0.74 -14.76 -5.88
N SER A 57 0.12 -14.86 -4.86
CA SER A 57 -0.30 -15.16 -3.49
C SER A 57 -1.24 -14.09 -2.92
N SER A 58 -0.98 -12.81 -3.22
CA SER A 58 -1.88 -11.73 -2.82
C SER A 58 -3.25 -11.84 -3.50
N GLN A 59 -3.32 -12.24 -4.77
CA GLN A 59 -4.58 -12.44 -5.48
C GLN A 59 -5.39 -13.58 -4.87
N GLU A 60 -4.74 -14.69 -4.54
CA GLU A 60 -5.39 -15.86 -3.94
C GLU A 60 -5.90 -15.55 -2.52
N ALA A 61 -5.07 -14.95 -1.67
CA ALA A 61 -5.46 -14.55 -0.32
C ALA A 61 -6.59 -13.50 -0.34
N PHE A 62 -6.53 -12.55 -1.27
CA PHE A 62 -7.58 -11.54 -1.47
C PHE A 62 -8.93 -12.19 -1.83
N GLY A 63 -8.93 -13.20 -2.72
CA GLY A 63 -10.14 -13.94 -3.07
C GLY A 63 -10.80 -14.58 -1.84
N VAL A 64 -9.97 -15.22 -0.99
CA VAL A 64 -10.45 -15.85 0.26
C VAL A 64 -11.05 -14.79 1.22
N LEU A 65 -10.38 -13.64 1.38
CA LEU A 65 -10.88 -12.57 2.24
C LEU A 65 -12.16 -11.94 1.71
N LYS A 66 -12.23 -11.75 0.40
CA LYS A 66 -13.42 -11.21 -0.26
C LYS A 66 -14.64 -12.11 -0.08
N ASP A 67 -14.49 -13.42 -0.27
CA ASP A 67 -15.56 -14.39 -0.03
C ASP A 67 -16.06 -14.37 1.42
N TYR A 68 -15.16 -14.16 2.38
CA TYR A 68 -15.51 -14.01 3.79
C TYR A 68 -16.27 -12.70 4.05
N ALA A 69 -15.75 -11.59 3.55
CA ALA A 69 -16.34 -10.26 3.72
C ALA A 69 -17.75 -10.19 3.11
N GLU A 70 -17.96 -10.68 1.89
CA GLU A 70 -19.26 -10.68 1.22
C GLU A 70 -20.34 -11.44 2.01
N LYS A 71 -19.96 -12.48 2.74
CA LYS A 71 -20.89 -13.28 3.56
C LYS A 71 -21.16 -12.65 4.93
N THR A 72 -20.14 -12.00 5.51
CA THR A 72 -20.17 -11.55 6.92
C THR A 72 -20.51 -10.06 7.02
N TYR A 73 -20.00 -9.25 6.09
CA TYR A 73 -20.07 -7.80 6.07
C TYR A 73 -20.43 -7.26 4.68
N PRO A 74 -21.68 -7.37 4.22
CA PRO A 74 -22.08 -7.02 2.84
C PRO A 74 -21.87 -5.55 2.47
N ASP A 75 -21.69 -4.67 3.46
CA ASP A 75 -21.40 -3.24 3.31
C ASP A 75 -19.90 -2.90 3.38
N MET A 76 -19.03 -3.93 3.45
CA MET A 76 -17.57 -3.76 3.44
C MET A 76 -17.04 -3.83 2.02
N GLU A 77 -16.36 -2.77 1.59
CA GLU A 77 -15.67 -2.73 0.29
C GLU A 77 -14.20 -3.09 0.43
N LEU A 78 -13.74 -4.07 -0.34
CA LEU A 78 -12.33 -4.49 -0.36
C LEU A 78 -11.70 -4.18 -1.70
N PHE A 79 -10.52 -3.57 -1.65
CA PHE A 79 -9.69 -3.23 -2.80
C PHE A 79 -8.31 -3.89 -2.67
N LEU A 80 -7.64 -4.12 -3.79
CA LEU A 80 -6.31 -4.71 -3.81
C LEU A 80 -5.32 -3.76 -4.49
N GLY A 81 -4.15 -3.60 -3.86
CA GLY A 81 -2.99 -2.93 -4.37
C GLY A 81 -1.72 -3.63 -3.91
N HIS A 82 -0.60 -2.93 -3.99
CA HIS A 82 0.66 -3.29 -3.34
C HIS A 82 1.27 -2.07 -2.68
N GLU A 83 1.99 -2.29 -1.59
CA GLU A 83 2.99 -1.36 -1.10
C GLU A 83 4.30 -1.67 -1.79
N LEU A 84 4.70 -0.80 -2.71
CA LEU A 84 5.95 -0.95 -3.47
C LEU A 84 7.14 -0.54 -2.61
N GLY A 85 7.95 -1.50 -2.17
CA GLY A 85 9.30 -1.20 -1.71
C GLY A 85 10.15 -0.70 -2.88
N TYR A 86 10.53 0.57 -2.88
CA TYR A 86 11.18 1.18 -4.04
C TYR A 86 12.55 0.55 -4.35
N PHE A 87 12.77 0.22 -5.62
CA PHE A 87 14.04 -0.31 -6.15
C PHE A 87 14.24 0.11 -7.63
N ASP A 88 15.47 0.02 -8.13
CA ASP A 88 15.83 0.56 -9.45
C ASP A 88 15.00 0.04 -10.63
N ALA A 89 14.61 -1.22 -10.60
CA ALA A 89 13.81 -1.85 -11.66
C ALA A 89 12.29 -1.80 -11.41
N CYS A 90 11.80 -1.05 -10.42
CA CYS A 90 10.39 -1.04 -10.05
C CYS A 90 9.47 -0.57 -11.19
N THR A 91 9.90 0.40 -12.00
CA THR A 91 9.12 0.87 -13.14
C THR A 91 8.91 -0.21 -14.20
N GLU A 92 9.89 -1.08 -14.39
CA GLU A 92 9.74 -2.23 -15.28
C GLU A 92 8.77 -3.27 -14.71
N ALA A 93 8.84 -3.55 -13.40
CA ALA A 93 7.88 -4.43 -12.74
C ALA A 93 6.44 -3.91 -12.83
N LEU A 94 6.25 -2.59 -12.72
CA LEU A 94 4.96 -1.93 -12.92
C LEU A 94 4.45 -2.07 -14.36
N ARG A 95 5.31 -1.80 -15.37
CA ARG A 95 4.94 -1.96 -16.79
C ARG A 95 4.59 -3.40 -17.15
N GLN A 96 5.25 -4.37 -16.53
CA GLN A 96 4.97 -5.80 -16.71
C GLN A 96 3.74 -6.28 -15.92
N GLY A 97 3.09 -5.40 -15.16
CA GLY A 97 1.92 -5.74 -14.35
C GLY A 97 2.22 -6.67 -13.15
N ARG A 98 3.49 -6.79 -12.74
CA ARG A 98 3.88 -7.60 -11.57
C ARG A 98 3.64 -6.90 -10.24
N CYS A 99 3.63 -5.57 -10.23
CA CYS A 99 3.26 -4.76 -9.08
C CYS A 99 1.93 -4.05 -9.37
N ARG A 100 1.02 -4.05 -8.42
CA ARG A 100 -0.29 -3.39 -8.54
C ARG A 100 -0.24 -1.97 -8.02
N THR A 101 -0.90 -1.07 -8.72
CA THR A 101 -1.34 0.21 -8.18
C THR A 101 -2.56 0.02 -7.25
N LEU A 102 -2.94 1.02 -6.49
CA LEU A 102 -4.12 0.95 -5.64
C LEU A 102 -5.38 0.78 -6.51
N ASN A 103 -5.98 -0.40 -6.43
CA ASN A 103 -7.19 -0.78 -7.16
C ASN A 103 -7.13 -0.52 -8.69
N GLY A 104 -5.99 -0.76 -9.32
CA GLY A 104 -5.82 -0.53 -10.77
C GLY A 104 -5.89 0.94 -11.20
N SER A 105 -5.86 1.88 -10.26
CA SER A 105 -5.80 3.32 -10.52
C SER A 105 -4.38 3.74 -10.90
N ARG A 106 -4.12 5.04 -11.00
CA ARG A 106 -2.76 5.56 -11.15
C ARG A 106 -2.04 5.84 -9.83
N TYR A 107 -2.72 5.67 -8.68
CA TYR A 107 -2.12 5.86 -7.36
C TYR A 107 -1.27 4.65 -6.99
N LEU A 108 -0.05 4.91 -6.53
CA LEU A 108 0.94 3.91 -6.18
C LEU A 108 1.45 4.17 -4.77
N LEU A 109 1.19 3.25 -3.85
CA LEU A 109 1.73 3.31 -2.50
C LEU A 109 3.21 2.89 -2.55
N VAL A 110 4.10 3.73 -2.03
CA VAL A 110 5.55 3.56 -2.15
C VAL A 110 6.19 3.63 -0.78
N ASP A 111 6.96 2.61 -0.47
CA ASP A 111 7.76 2.47 0.74
C ASP A 111 9.26 2.58 0.43
N PHE A 112 10.01 3.06 1.41
CA PHE A 112 11.47 3.17 1.38
C PHE A 112 12.07 2.64 2.69
N PRO A 113 13.36 2.26 2.70
CA PRO A 113 14.07 2.00 3.95
C PRO A 113 14.05 3.23 4.88
N GLU A 114 14.00 3.01 6.19
CA GLU A 114 13.93 4.12 7.17
C GLU A 114 15.14 5.07 7.11
N ASP A 115 16.30 4.57 6.67
CA ASP A 115 17.53 5.33 6.50
C ASP A 115 17.69 5.97 5.12
N VAL A 116 16.62 5.95 4.29
CA VAL A 116 16.63 6.55 2.95
C VAL A 116 17.02 8.02 2.98
N GLY A 117 17.80 8.46 2.01
CA GLY A 117 18.14 9.88 1.84
C GLY A 117 17.00 10.67 1.17
N PHE A 118 16.86 11.95 1.55
CA PHE A 118 15.85 12.83 0.93
C PHE A 118 15.94 12.88 -0.61
N PHE A 119 17.15 12.92 -1.16
CA PHE A 119 17.34 12.99 -2.61
C PHE A 119 16.89 11.70 -3.32
N GLU A 120 16.98 10.56 -2.64
CA GLU A 120 16.51 9.28 -3.16
C GLU A 120 15.00 9.25 -3.27
N ILE A 121 14.27 9.66 -2.21
CA ILE A 121 12.81 9.82 -2.25
C ILE A 121 12.40 10.76 -3.37
N ARG A 122 13.02 11.95 -3.44
CA ARG A 122 12.67 12.95 -4.46
C ARG A 122 12.89 12.43 -5.88
N ASN A 123 14.00 11.75 -6.13
CA ASN A 123 14.31 11.19 -7.45
C ASN A 123 13.35 10.06 -7.81
N ALA A 124 13.02 9.18 -6.86
CA ALA A 124 12.04 8.12 -7.02
C ALA A 124 10.66 8.67 -7.39
N VAL A 125 10.18 9.66 -6.63
CA VAL A 125 8.91 10.35 -6.88
C VAL A 125 8.87 10.95 -8.28
N ASN A 126 9.92 11.67 -8.68
CA ASN A 126 9.98 12.29 -10.01
C ASN A 126 9.97 11.23 -11.12
N ARG A 127 10.68 10.13 -10.93
CA ARG A 127 10.69 9.02 -11.88
C ARG A 127 9.32 8.38 -12.02
N LEU A 128 8.64 8.06 -10.92
CA LEU A 128 7.31 7.46 -10.94
C LEU A 128 6.27 8.40 -11.58
N ARG A 129 6.36 9.71 -11.29
CA ARG A 129 5.51 10.72 -11.95
C ARG A 129 5.76 10.79 -13.45
N GLY A 130 7.02 10.70 -13.88
CA GLY A 130 7.39 10.63 -15.29
C GLY A 130 6.78 9.43 -16.04
N GLU A 131 6.49 8.34 -15.33
CA GLU A 131 5.78 7.16 -15.84
C GLU A 131 4.25 7.27 -15.74
N GLY A 132 3.72 8.40 -15.25
CA GLY A 132 2.27 8.65 -15.16
C GLY A 132 1.61 8.22 -13.85
N TYR A 133 2.37 7.72 -12.88
CA TYR A 133 1.83 7.37 -11.57
C TYR A 133 1.69 8.58 -10.65
N VAL A 134 0.82 8.46 -9.66
CA VAL A 134 0.69 9.39 -8.53
C VAL A 134 1.23 8.70 -7.28
N PRO A 135 2.48 8.99 -6.86
CA PRO A 135 3.04 8.38 -5.67
C PRO A 135 2.29 8.81 -4.41
N VAL A 136 2.00 7.82 -3.56
CA VAL A 136 1.53 7.96 -2.18
C VAL A 136 2.68 7.48 -1.31
N LEU A 137 3.33 8.37 -0.57
CA LEU A 137 4.41 7.99 0.34
C LEU A 137 3.80 7.27 1.55
N ALA A 138 4.11 5.99 1.70
CA ALA A 138 3.65 5.18 2.83
C ALA A 138 4.30 5.68 4.13
N HIS A 139 3.53 5.67 5.23
CA HIS A 139 4.00 6.02 6.58
C HIS A 139 5.12 7.08 6.60
N ALA A 140 4.85 8.22 5.94
CA ALA A 140 5.84 9.27 5.67
C ALA A 140 6.51 9.82 6.94
N GLU A 141 5.86 9.69 8.10
CA GLU A 141 6.38 10.04 9.42
C GLU A 141 7.59 9.19 9.84
N ARG A 142 7.80 8.03 9.21
CA ARG A 142 8.93 7.13 9.51
C ARG A 142 10.24 7.52 8.82
N TYR A 143 10.23 8.51 7.91
CA TYR A 143 11.42 8.93 7.20
C TYR A 143 12.07 10.15 7.85
N PRO A 144 13.15 9.99 8.66
CA PRO A 144 13.80 11.13 9.34
C PRO A 144 14.25 12.22 8.36
N CYS A 145 14.62 11.83 7.13
CA CYS A 145 15.05 12.77 6.10
C CYS A 145 13.97 13.76 5.63
N LEU A 146 12.69 13.50 5.94
CA LEU A 146 11.57 14.40 5.62
C LEU A 146 11.26 15.38 6.75
N THR A 147 11.71 15.13 7.97
CA THR A 147 11.40 15.97 9.15
C THR A 147 11.79 17.43 8.94
N ASP A 148 12.97 17.68 8.33
CA ASP A 148 13.47 19.02 8.03
C ASP A 148 13.13 19.49 6.60
N LYS A 149 12.18 18.82 5.93
CA LYS A 149 11.81 19.07 4.53
C LYS A 149 10.31 19.30 4.36
N LEU A 150 9.64 19.84 5.37
CA LEU A 150 8.19 20.04 5.33
C LEU A 150 7.74 20.93 4.16
N ASP A 151 8.52 21.93 3.78
CA ASP A 151 8.25 22.77 2.60
C ASP A 151 8.19 21.93 1.31
N TRP A 152 9.08 20.91 1.19
CA TRP A 152 9.05 20.00 0.06
C TRP A 152 7.83 19.07 0.12
N VAL A 153 7.49 18.55 1.30
CA VAL A 153 6.31 17.70 1.50
C VAL A 153 5.05 18.47 1.12
N GLU A 154 4.94 19.74 1.55
CA GLU A 154 3.83 20.61 1.18
C GLU A 154 3.76 20.84 -0.33
N ALA A 155 4.89 21.16 -0.97
CA ALA A 155 4.97 21.33 -2.42
C ALA A 155 4.62 20.02 -3.16
N PHE A 156 5.11 18.88 -2.67
CA PHE A 156 4.79 17.56 -3.21
C PHE A 156 3.27 17.28 -3.18
N CYS A 157 2.60 17.60 -2.05
CA CYS A 157 1.16 17.44 -1.92
C CYS A 157 0.40 18.44 -2.81
N ARG A 158 0.85 19.70 -2.88
CA ARG A 158 0.26 20.72 -3.76
C ARG A 158 0.31 20.33 -5.23
N ASP A 159 1.38 19.64 -5.65
CA ASP A 159 1.56 19.11 -7.00
C ASP A 159 0.84 17.77 -7.25
N GLY A 160 -0.05 17.36 -6.32
CA GLY A 160 -0.90 16.19 -6.46
C GLY A 160 -0.28 14.88 -5.99
N GLY A 161 0.86 14.89 -5.30
CA GLY A 161 1.35 13.74 -4.54
C GLY A 161 0.58 13.58 -3.24
N LEU A 162 0.67 12.41 -2.64
CA LEU A 162 -0.01 12.12 -1.37
C LEU A 162 0.99 11.55 -0.36
N VAL A 163 0.75 11.83 0.91
CA VAL A 163 1.44 11.19 2.04
C VAL A 163 0.42 10.43 2.86
N GLN A 164 0.76 9.22 3.25
CA GLN A 164 0.00 8.43 4.20
C GLN A 164 0.78 8.42 5.51
N VAL A 165 0.06 8.59 6.61
CA VAL A 165 0.56 8.47 7.98
C VAL A 165 -0.25 7.44 8.72
N ASN A 166 0.35 6.76 9.70
CA ASN A 166 -0.32 5.77 10.54
C ASN A 166 -1.04 6.41 11.73
#